data_67edad35ad7a8aea78705deb890ddef6
#
_entry.id   67edad35ad7a8aea78705deb890ddef6
#
_cell.length_a   1.000
_cell.length_b   1.000
_cell.length_c   1.000
_cell.angle_alpha   90.00
_cell.angle_beta   90.00
_cell.angle_gamma   90.00
#
_symmetry.space_group_name_H-M   'P 1'
#
loop_
_entity.id
_entity.type
_entity.pdbx_description
1 polymer ?
#
loop_
_entity_poly.entity_id
_entity_poly.type
_entity_poly.pdbx_seq_one_letter_code
_entity_poly.pdbx_strand_id
1 'polypeptide(L)'
;FPVIKLDLTDFTTRYKNDANIINLMQDALKVDVMKAYPEVIPEDYNDDFMEMLIKIKQETGDSFIMVIDEWDAICREFDPKSKVMDSYVNWLRRMFKGSNTLKVFAGVYLTGILPIKKYATESALNNFTEYSMVSPGRMASLLGFTKQEVITLCKEQNYDFDEMEKWYDGYIIGSEKSMFNPNSVIMSIMQDEFRSYWASTG
;
A
#
# COMPACT_ATOMS: atom_id res chain seq x y z
N PHE A 1 -11.26 8.99 -11.11
CA PHE A 1 -9.82 8.73 -11.30
C PHE A 1 -9.60 7.23 -11.49
N PRO A 2 -8.98 6.79 -12.58
CA PRO A 2 -8.50 5.42 -12.74
C PRO A 2 -7.49 5.08 -11.63
N VAL A 3 -7.53 3.83 -11.14
CA VAL A 3 -6.65 3.36 -10.06
C VAL A 3 -5.66 2.34 -10.62
N ILE A 4 -4.38 2.60 -10.40
CA ILE A 4 -3.29 1.67 -10.67
C ILE A 4 -2.90 1.03 -9.34
N LYS A 5 -3.12 -0.28 -9.19
CA LYS A 5 -2.75 -1.02 -7.99
C LYS A 5 -1.55 -1.92 -8.29
N LEU A 6 -0.54 -1.86 -7.43
CA LEU A 6 0.65 -2.67 -7.47
C LEU A 6 0.86 -3.32 -6.10
N ASP A 7 0.87 -4.65 -6.06
CA ASP A 7 1.27 -5.44 -4.88
C ASP A 7 2.69 -5.97 -5.12
N LEU A 8 3.67 -5.44 -4.37
CA LEU A 8 5.06 -5.83 -4.56
C LEU A 8 5.41 -7.18 -3.96
N THR A 9 4.62 -7.68 -3.01
CA THR A 9 4.82 -9.02 -2.46
C THR A 9 4.53 -10.10 -3.52
N ASP A 10 3.50 -9.89 -4.38
CA ASP A 10 3.23 -10.80 -5.48
C ASP A 10 4.42 -10.89 -6.45
N PHE A 11 5.03 -9.74 -6.79
CA PHE A 11 6.22 -9.70 -7.65
C PHE A 11 7.43 -10.35 -7.01
N THR A 12 7.75 -10.07 -5.75
CA THR A 12 8.90 -10.67 -5.07
C THR A 12 8.73 -12.17 -4.89
N THR A 13 7.51 -12.64 -4.68
CA THR A 13 7.21 -14.07 -4.59
C THR A 13 7.37 -14.77 -5.94
N ARG A 14 6.85 -14.17 -7.02
CA ARG A 14 6.86 -14.73 -8.37
C ARG A 14 8.24 -14.71 -9.00
N TYR A 15 9.01 -13.65 -8.79
CA TYR A 15 10.32 -13.40 -9.40
C TYR A 15 11.44 -13.36 -8.35
N LYS A 16 11.42 -14.33 -7.42
CA LYS A 16 12.39 -14.42 -6.34
C LYS A 16 13.83 -14.47 -6.89
N ASN A 17 14.67 -13.56 -6.40
CA ASN A 17 16.08 -13.41 -6.80
C ASN A 17 16.31 -13.01 -8.28
N ASP A 18 15.28 -12.60 -9.02
CA ASP A 18 15.47 -12.14 -10.40
C ASP A 18 16.05 -10.72 -10.41
N ALA A 19 17.21 -10.56 -11.04
CA ALA A 19 17.86 -9.27 -11.20
C ALA A 19 17.06 -8.28 -12.09
N ASN A 20 16.12 -8.77 -12.89
CA ASN A 20 15.28 -7.98 -13.80
C ASN A 20 13.90 -7.66 -13.21
N ILE A 21 13.64 -8.00 -11.95
CA ILE A 21 12.31 -7.86 -11.33
C ILE A 21 11.68 -6.46 -11.54
N ILE A 22 12.48 -5.39 -11.52
CA ILE A 22 11.98 -4.03 -11.70
C ILE A 22 11.51 -3.79 -13.14
N ASN A 23 12.19 -4.34 -14.14
CA ASN A 23 11.75 -4.28 -15.53
C ASN A 23 10.47 -5.10 -15.74
N LEU A 24 10.42 -6.32 -15.20
CA LEU A 24 9.23 -7.17 -15.26
C LEU A 24 8.01 -6.50 -14.62
N MET A 25 8.20 -5.81 -13.50
CA MET A 25 7.15 -5.02 -12.85
C MET A 25 6.66 -3.88 -13.76
N GLN A 26 7.58 -3.13 -14.37
CA GLN A 26 7.22 -2.03 -15.28
C GLN A 26 6.49 -2.56 -16.53
N ASP A 27 6.93 -3.68 -17.09
CA ASP A 27 6.30 -4.29 -18.27
C ASP A 27 4.89 -4.77 -17.94
N ALA A 28 4.67 -5.38 -16.78
CA ALA A 28 3.34 -5.76 -16.32
C ALA A 28 2.40 -4.55 -16.18
N LEU A 29 2.87 -3.46 -15.56
CA LEU A 29 2.11 -2.21 -15.44
C LEU A 29 1.77 -1.61 -16.81
N LYS A 30 2.71 -1.62 -17.76
CA LYS A 30 2.47 -1.15 -19.13
C LYS A 30 1.39 -1.97 -19.81
N VAL A 31 1.47 -3.29 -19.74
CA VAL A 31 0.48 -4.19 -20.35
C VAL A 31 -0.93 -3.93 -19.84
N ASP A 32 -1.08 -3.71 -18.54
CA ASP A 32 -2.40 -3.44 -17.94
C ASP A 32 -2.94 -2.07 -18.35
N VAL A 33 -2.09 -1.05 -18.44
CA VAL A 33 -2.48 0.28 -18.90
C VAL A 33 -2.81 0.28 -20.41
N MET A 34 -2.05 -0.44 -21.24
CA MET A 34 -2.35 -0.60 -22.67
C MET A 34 -3.71 -1.23 -22.88
N LYS A 35 -4.05 -2.26 -22.12
CA LYS A 35 -5.39 -2.91 -22.18
C LYS A 35 -6.51 -1.95 -21.77
N ALA A 36 -6.26 -1.07 -20.81
CA ALA A 36 -7.24 -0.12 -20.32
C ALA A 36 -7.44 1.08 -21.27
N TYR A 37 -6.44 1.42 -22.08
CA TYR A 37 -6.44 2.57 -22.98
C TYR A 37 -5.99 2.21 -24.41
N PRO A 38 -6.61 1.22 -25.06
CA PRO A 38 -6.16 0.72 -26.38
C PRO A 38 -6.26 1.76 -27.49
N GLU A 39 -7.19 2.74 -27.36
CA GLU A 39 -7.38 3.82 -28.35
C GLU A 39 -6.30 4.91 -28.24
N VAL A 40 -5.60 5.00 -27.10
CA VAL A 40 -4.57 6.02 -26.84
C VAL A 40 -3.16 5.44 -26.96
N ILE A 41 -2.98 4.22 -26.46
CA ILE A 41 -1.70 3.53 -26.41
C ILE A 41 -1.72 2.33 -27.34
N PRO A 42 -1.06 2.40 -28.49
CA PRO A 42 -0.98 1.28 -29.42
C PRO A 42 -0.12 0.13 -28.86
N GLU A 43 -0.30 -1.08 -29.39
CA GLU A 43 0.39 -2.29 -28.92
C GLU A 43 1.93 -2.21 -29.07
N ASP A 44 2.42 -1.43 -30.01
CA ASP A 44 3.85 -1.22 -30.27
C ASP A 44 4.45 -0.05 -29.49
N TYR A 45 3.71 0.53 -28.55
CA TYR A 45 4.18 1.64 -27.72
C TYR A 45 5.36 1.24 -26.83
N ASN A 46 6.51 1.91 -27.00
CA ASN A 46 7.77 1.45 -26.42
C ASN A 46 8.41 2.44 -25.43
N ASP A 47 7.75 3.57 -25.12
CA ASP A 47 8.25 4.51 -24.13
C ASP A 47 8.12 3.95 -22.70
N ASP A 48 8.71 4.64 -21.74
CA ASP A 48 8.60 4.23 -20.34
C ASP A 48 7.18 4.44 -19.77
N PHE A 49 6.95 3.83 -18.62
CA PHE A 49 5.65 3.84 -17.97
C PHE A 49 5.14 5.24 -17.61
N MET A 50 6.02 6.16 -17.17
CA MET A 50 5.60 7.53 -16.86
C MET A 50 5.20 8.32 -18.12
N GLU A 51 5.93 8.17 -19.22
CA GLU A 51 5.59 8.82 -20.49
C GLU A 51 4.26 8.29 -21.04
N MET A 52 3.98 6.99 -20.88
CA MET A 52 2.69 6.39 -21.20
C MET A 52 1.54 7.08 -20.42
N LEU A 53 1.69 7.26 -19.11
CA LEU A 53 0.69 7.93 -18.28
C LEU A 53 0.52 9.41 -18.65
N ILE A 54 1.61 10.09 -18.98
CA ILE A 54 1.58 11.48 -19.46
C ILE A 54 0.76 11.59 -20.75
N LYS A 55 1.00 10.69 -21.71
CA LYS A 55 0.26 10.65 -22.99
C LYS A 55 -1.23 10.44 -22.75
N ILE A 56 -1.60 9.47 -21.92
CA ILE A 56 -3.02 9.25 -21.56
C ILE A 56 -3.62 10.53 -20.97
N LYS A 57 -2.91 11.16 -20.02
CA LYS A 57 -3.37 12.40 -19.42
C LYS A 57 -3.61 13.52 -20.43
N GLN A 58 -2.74 13.63 -21.43
CA GLN A 58 -2.87 14.65 -22.48
C GLN A 58 -4.06 14.41 -23.40
N GLU A 59 -4.31 13.15 -23.75
CA GLU A 59 -5.35 12.76 -24.70
C GLU A 59 -6.76 12.66 -24.05
N THR A 60 -6.83 12.18 -22.81
CA THR A 60 -8.12 11.89 -22.15
C THR A 60 -8.48 12.87 -21.04
N GLY A 61 -7.50 13.58 -20.50
CA GLY A 61 -7.66 14.40 -19.29
C GLY A 61 -7.58 13.60 -17.99
N ASP A 62 -7.46 12.26 -18.03
CA ASP A 62 -7.44 11.42 -16.84
C ASP A 62 -6.20 11.67 -15.98
N SER A 63 -6.40 11.78 -14.67
CA SER A 63 -5.36 11.66 -13.66
C SER A 63 -5.52 10.33 -12.93
N PHE A 64 -4.42 9.77 -12.46
CA PHE A 64 -4.42 8.45 -11.84
C PHE A 64 -4.33 8.55 -10.32
N ILE A 65 -4.87 7.56 -9.63
CA ILE A 65 -4.53 7.23 -8.25
C ILE A 65 -3.61 6.01 -8.31
N MET A 66 -2.42 6.09 -7.71
CA MET A 66 -1.54 4.93 -7.61
C MET A 66 -1.51 4.41 -6.18
N VAL A 67 -1.76 3.11 -6.02
CA VAL A 67 -1.70 2.39 -4.76
C VAL A 67 -0.61 1.34 -4.87
N ILE A 68 0.42 1.44 -4.03
CA ILE A 68 1.48 0.43 -3.93
C ILE A 68 1.38 -0.23 -2.56
N ASP A 69 1.05 -1.50 -2.57
CA ASP A 69 1.00 -2.32 -1.38
C ASP A 69 2.34 -3.00 -1.13
N GLU A 70 2.79 -3.01 0.13
CA GLU A 70 4.10 -3.55 0.53
C GLU A 70 5.27 -2.93 -0.27
N TRP A 71 5.29 -1.58 -0.39
CA TRP A 71 6.31 -0.85 -1.16
C TRP A 71 7.74 -1.28 -0.81
N ASP A 72 7.96 -1.76 0.39
CA ASP A 72 9.26 -2.17 0.93
C ASP A 72 9.60 -3.65 0.69
N ALA A 73 8.74 -4.44 0.03
CA ALA A 73 9.00 -5.85 -0.25
C ALA A 73 10.34 -6.06 -0.98
N ILE A 74 10.65 -5.22 -1.97
CA ILE A 74 11.95 -5.25 -2.67
C ILE A 74 13.10 -4.98 -1.68
N CYS A 75 12.92 -4.03 -0.75
CA CYS A 75 13.95 -3.68 0.22
C CYS A 75 14.22 -4.78 1.25
N ARG A 76 13.25 -5.67 1.49
CA ARG A 76 13.37 -6.80 2.41
C ARG A 76 14.01 -8.03 1.76
N GLU A 77 13.80 -8.21 0.45
CA GLU A 77 14.23 -9.40 -0.28
C GLU A 77 15.60 -9.25 -0.94
N PHE A 78 16.03 -8.03 -1.25
CA PHE A 78 17.29 -7.79 -1.97
C PHE A 78 18.32 -7.05 -1.13
N ASP A 79 19.61 -7.36 -1.38
CA ASP A 79 20.72 -6.65 -0.73
C ASP A 79 20.60 -5.12 -0.99
N PRO A 80 20.74 -4.28 0.06
CA PRO A 80 20.66 -2.82 -0.09
C PRO A 80 21.68 -2.22 -1.06
N LYS A 81 22.77 -2.91 -1.36
CA LYS A 81 23.82 -2.49 -2.31
C LYS A 81 23.67 -3.15 -3.68
N SER A 82 22.59 -3.87 -3.91
CA SER A 82 22.34 -4.54 -5.19
C SER A 82 21.91 -3.57 -6.27
N LYS A 83 22.15 -3.92 -7.54
CA LYS A 83 21.65 -3.19 -8.69
C LYS A 83 20.11 -3.15 -8.74
N VAL A 84 19.44 -4.16 -8.17
CA VAL A 84 17.99 -4.20 -8.06
C VAL A 84 17.50 -3.05 -7.18
N MET A 85 18.14 -2.86 -6.03
CA MET A 85 17.80 -1.75 -5.13
C MET A 85 18.03 -0.38 -5.78
N ASP A 86 19.16 -0.20 -6.48
CA ASP A 86 19.43 1.04 -7.22
C ASP A 86 18.36 1.29 -8.28
N SER A 87 17.98 0.27 -9.04
CA SER A 87 16.94 0.35 -10.06
C SER A 87 15.58 0.67 -9.46
N TYR A 88 15.24 0.04 -8.34
CA TYR A 88 13.99 0.29 -7.63
C TYR A 88 13.87 1.72 -7.09
N VAL A 89 14.89 2.18 -6.39
CA VAL A 89 14.95 3.56 -5.87
C VAL A 89 14.88 4.59 -7.00
N ASN A 90 15.56 4.32 -8.13
CA ASN A 90 15.49 5.19 -9.30
C ASN A 90 14.10 5.20 -9.94
N TRP A 91 13.42 4.05 -10.01
CA TRP A 91 12.05 3.95 -10.47
C TRP A 91 11.10 4.78 -9.57
N LEU A 92 11.18 4.61 -8.23
CA LEU A 92 10.40 5.41 -7.29
C LEU A 92 10.63 6.93 -7.45
N ARG A 93 11.88 7.34 -7.68
CA ARG A 93 12.20 8.74 -7.94
C ARG A 93 11.55 9.26 -9.22
N ARG A 94 11.64 8.51 -10.31
CA ARG A 94 11.02 8.90 -11.59
C ARG A 94 9.51 9.01 -11.46
N MET A 95 8.88 8.08 -10.76
CA MET A 95 7.44 8.06 -10.55
C MET A 95 6.95 9.21 -9.66
N PHE A 96 7.68 9.53 -8.58
CA PHE A 96 7.10 10.36 -7.51
C PHE A 96 7.83 11.67 -7.21
N LYS A 97 8.98 11.95 -7.81
CA LYS A 97 9.74 13.17 -7.52
C LYS A 97 9.77 14.21 -8.65
N GLY A 98 9.43 13.83 -9.85
CA GLY A 98 9.46 14.73 -11.00
C GLY A 98 8.30 15.71 -11.05
N SER A 99 8.46 16.80 -11.82
CA SER A 99 7.37 17.74 -12.10
C SER A 99 6.17 17.09 -12.81
N ASN A 100 6.38 15.97 -13.47
CA ASN A 100 5.33 15.21 -14.16
C ASN A 100 4.44 14.44 -13.18
N THR A 101 4.95 14.06 -12.01
CA THR A 101 4.17 13.38 -10.96
C THR A 101 2.87 14.11 -10.61
N LEU A 102 2.97 15.43 -10.35
CA LEU A 102 1.81 16.27 -10.02
C LEU A 102 0.85 16.47 -11.19
N LYS A 103 1.31 16.26 -12.42
CA LYS A 103 0.46 16.35 -13.61
C LYS A 103 -0.33 15.06 -13.84
N VAL A 104 0.26 13.93 -13.53
CA VAL A 104 -0.27 12.59 -13.83
C VAL A 104 -1.09 12.04 -12.67
N PHE A 105 -0.60 12.15 -11.44
CA PHE A 105 -1.26 11.55 -10.28
C PHE A 105 -2.13 12.55 -9.52
N ALA A 106 -3.39 12.17 -9.32
CA ALA A 106 -4.32 12.84 -8.40
C ALA A 106 -4.02 12.46 -6.93
N GLY A 107 -3.46 11.28 -6.71
CA GLY A 107 -3.04 10.79 -5.41
C GLY A 107 -2.14 9.56 -5.52
N VAL A 108 -1.28 9.38 -4.52
CA VAL A 108 -0.41 8.21 -4.39
C VAL A 108 -0.48 7.72 -2.96
N TYR A 109 -0.70 6.43 -2.78
CA TYR A 109 -0.76 5.77 -1.49
C TYR A 109 0.19 4.57 -1.45
N LEU A 110 1.06 4.54 -0.44
CA LEU A 110 2.03 3.47 -0.24
C LEU A 110 1.77 2.83 1.13
N THR A 111 1.68 1.52 1.19
CA THR A 111 1.69 0.75 2.44
C THR A 111 2.98 -0.04 2.56
N GLY A 112 3.41 -0.34 3.77
CA GLY A 112 4.59 -1.14 4.05
C GLY A 112 4.96 -1.14 5.53
N ILE A 113 5.93 -1.98 5.88
CA ILE A 113 6.41 -2.13 7.26
C ILE A 113 7.57 -1.19 7.55
N LEU A 114 8.42 -0.93 6.55
CA LEU A 114 9.62 -0.13 6.72
C LEU A 114 9.34 1.36 6.48
N PRO A 115 9.92 2.26 7.32
CA PRO A 115 9.78 3.68 7.09
C PRO A 115 10.50 4.11 5.81
N ILE A 116 9.80 4.87 4.97
CA ILE A 116 10.27 5.26 3.64
C ILE A 116 11.58 6.09 3.71
N LYS A 117 11.74 6.90 4.77
CA LYS A 117 12.90 7.76 4.98
C LYS A 117 14.21 7.01 5.22
N LYS A 118 14.14 5.76 5.64
CA LYS A 118 15.33 4.96 5.98
C LYS A 118 15.95 4.27 4.76
N TYR A 119 15.13 3.91 3.79
CA TYR A 119 15.53 3.09 2.64
C TYR A 119 15.57 3.85 1.31
N ALA A 120 14.69 4.80 1.13
CA ALA A 120 14.85 5.76 0.06
C ALA A 120 15.80 6.86 0.58
N THR A 121 16.97 7.03 -0.04
CA THR A 121 17.93 8.10 0.31
C THR A 121 17.18 9.39 0.63
N GLU A 122 17.58 10.12 1.68
CA GLU A 122 16.87 11.26 2.29
C GLU A 122 16.23 12.26 1.32
N SER A 123 16.70 12.30 0.08
CA SER A 123 16.17 13.17 -0.97
C SER A 123 15.18 12.50 -1.94
N ALA A 124 14.99 11.18 -1.91
CA ALA A 124 14.27 10.48 -2.99
C ALA A 124 12.74 10.59 -2.91
N LEU A 125 12.19 10.51 -1.69
CA LEU A 125 10.74 10.45 -1.46
C LEU A 125 10.30 11.35 -0.28
N ASN A 126 10.89 12.54 -0.17
CA ASN A 126 10.58 13.51 0.89
C ASN A 126 9.23 14.24 0.71
N ASN A 127 8.54 14.00 -0.37
CA ASN A 127 7.23 14.57 -0.68
C ASN A 127 6.05 13.74 -0.14
N PHE A 128 6.32 12.58 0.46
CA PHE A 128 5.28 11.78 1.12
C PHE A 128 5.09 12.20 2.59
N THR A 129 3.82 12.24 3.01
CA THR A 129 3.46 12.29 4.42
C THR A 129 3.40 10.86 4.96
N GLU A 130 4.23 10.56 5.94
CA GLU A 130 4.29 9.24 6.55
C GLU A 130 3.39 9.18 7.79
N TYR A 131 2.56 8.16 7.86
CA TYR A 131 1.74 7.81 9.01
C TYR A 131 2.18 6.45 9.55
N SER A 132 2.25 6.29 10.86
CA SER A 132 2.64 5.03 11.51
C SER A 132 1.79 4.78 12.74
N MET A 133 1.86 3.56 13.29
CA MET A 133 1.18 3.24 14.56
C MET A 133 1.61 4.17 15.70
N VAL A 134 2.86 4.66 15.70
CA VAL A 134 3.39 5.59 16.72
C VAL A 134 3.01 7.04 16.41
N SER A 135 2.88 7.39 15.14
CA SER A 135 2.53 8.75 14.68
C SER A 135 1.42 8.70 13.63
N PRO A 136 0.21 8.32 14.02
CA PRO A 136 -0.89 8.07 13.09
C PRO A 136 -1.55 9.36 12.56
N GLY A 137 -1.39 10.48 13.23
CA GLY A 137 -2.04 11.74 12.86
C GLY A 137 -3.54 11.54 12.64
N ARG A 138 -4.05 12.07 11.53
CA ARG A 138 -5.46 11.94 11.15
C ARG A 138 -5.89 10.53 10.71
N MET A 139 -4.96 9.58 10.59
CA MET A 139 -5.25 8.20 10.20
C MET A 139 -5.55 7.30 11.40
N ALA A 140 -5.50 7.83 12.64
CA ALA A 140 -5.63 7.04 13.85
C ALA A 140 -6.87 6.13 13.86
N SER A 141 -8.03 6.66 13.53
CA SER A 141 -9.30 5.90 13.49
C SER A 141 -9.39 4.87 12.35
N LEU A 142 -8.45 4.87 11.41
CA LEU A 142 -8.42 3.94 10.27
C LEU A 142 -7.43 2.78 10.47
N LEU A 143 -6.68 2.77 11.58
CA LEU A 143 -5.64 1.76 11.85
C LEU A 143 -6.13 0.56 12.68
N GLY A 144 -7.44 0.44 12.86
CA GLY A 144 -8.09 -0.64 13.61
C GLY A 144 -9.59 -0.40 13.65
N PHE A 145 -10.31 -1.20 14.44
CA PHE A 145 -11.71 -0.90 14.74
C PHE A 145 -11.81 0.00 15.96
N THR A 146 -12.60 1.06 15.83
CA THR A 146 -12.97 1.93 16.95
C THR A 146 -13.95 1.20 17.89
N LYS A 147 -14.01 1.64 19.14
CA LYS A 147 -14.99 1.09 20.11
C LYS A 147 -16.42 1.12 19.57
N GLN A 148 -16.83 2.19 18.89
CA GLN A 148 -18.19 2.32 18.36
C GLN A 148 -18.48 1.33 17.24
N GLU A 149 -17.51 1.07 16.37
CA GLU A 149 -17.64 0.05 15.31
C GLU A 149 -17.78 -1.34 15.91
N VAL A 150 -16.99 -1.69 16.92
CA VAL A 150 -17.07 -2.99 17.59
C VAL A 150 -18.40 -3.17 18.34
N ILE A 151 -18.90 -2.15 19.04
CA ILE A 151 -20.24 -2.16 19.65
C ILE A 151 -21.31 -2.46 18.60
N THR A 152 -21.25 -1.78 17.46
CA THR A 152 -22.21 -1.97 16.37
C THR A 152 -22.14 -3.39 15.82
N LEU A 153 -20.92 -3.88 15.56
CA LEU A 153 -20.68 -5.21 15.03
C LEU A 153 -21.16 -6.31 16.00
N CYS A 154 -20.85 -6.20 17.30
CA CYS A 154 -21.31 -7.13 18.31
C CYS A 154 -22.85 -7.17 18.40
N LYS A 155 -23.49 -6.01 18.33
CA LYS A 155 -24.95 -5.92 18.31
C LYS A 155 -25.57 -6.59 17.07
N GLU A 156 -25.01 -6.38 15.90
CA GLU A 156 -25.50 -6.96 14.64
C GLU A 156 -25.31 -8.48 14.60
N GLN A 157 -24.22 -8.97 15.19
CA GLN A 157 -23.89 -10.40 15.24
C GLN A 157 -24.41 -11.11 16.50
N ASN A 158 -25.15 -10.41 17.38
CA ASN A 158 -25.62 -10.93 18.67
C ASN A 158 -24.48 -11.51 19.53
N TYR A 159 -23.35 -10.79 19.58
CA TYR A 159 -22.12 -11.19 20.27
C TYR A 159 -21.86 -10.32 21.51
N ASP A 160 -21.18 -10.85 22.52
CA ASP A 160 -20.95 -10.16 23.80
C ASP A 160 -19.87 -9.10 23.68
N PHE A 161 -20.29 -7.83 23.74
CA PHE A 161 -19.34 -6.71 23.67
C PHE A 161 -18.45 -6.59 24.93
N ASP A 162 -18.96 -6.89 26.13
CA ASP A 162 -18.19 -6.73 27.36
C ASP A 162 -17.04 -7.76 27.40
N GLU A 163 -17.27 -8.97 26.92
CA GLU A 163 -16.20 -9.95 26.72
C GLU A 163 -15.26 -9.57 25.59
N MET A 164 -15.77 -9.04 24.47
CA MET A 164 -14.97 -8.53 23.35
C MET A 164 -14.01 -7.43 23.82
N GLU A 165 -14.50 -6.50 24.64
CA GLU A 165 -13.68 -5.41 25.20
C GLU A 165 -12.58 -5.96 26.13
N LYS A 166 -12.87 -6.89 27.02
CA LYS A 166 -11.86 -7.50 27.89
C LYS A 166 -10.75 -8.22 27.14
N TRP A 167 -11.09 -8.88 26.05
CA TRP A 167 -10.13 -9.66 25.29
C TRP A 167 -9.30 -8.85 24.30
N TYR A 168 -9.89 -7.85 23.66
CA TYR A 168 -9.29 -7.25 22.46
C TYR A 168 -9.17 -5.73 22.47
N ASP A 169 -9.72 -5.03 23.48
CA ASP A 169 -9.40 -3.61 23.70
C ASP A 169 -8.02 -3.50 24.34
N GLY A 170 -7.22 -2.56 23.87
CA GLY A 170 -5.90 -2.34 24.49
C GLY A 170 -4.96 -1.50 23.67
N TYR A 171 -5.33 -1.06 22.50
CA TYR A 171 -4.48 -0.18 21.71
C TYR A 171 -4.91 1.27 21.87
N ILE A 172 -3.91 2.12 22.17
CA ILE A 172 -4.05 3.59 22.09
C ILE A 172 -3.32 4.03 20.83
N ILE A 173 -4.05 4.56 19.87
CA ILE A 173 -3.50 4.98 18.59
C ILE A 173 -3.74 6.49 18.42
N GLY A 174 -2.73 7.31 18.65
CA GLY A 174 -2.86 8.76 18.61
C GLY A 174 -3.86 9.29 19.62
N SER A 175 -4.94 9.89 19.15
CA SER A 175 -6.04 10.39 19.99
C SER A 175 -7.08 9.32 20.35
N GLU A 176 -7.08 8.20 19.62
CA GLU A 176 -8.02 7.11 19.86
C GLU A 176 -7.56 6.24 21.04
N LYS A 177 -8.40 6.20 22.08
CA LYS A 177 -8.05 5.56 23.35
C LYS A 177 -8.47 4.08 23.44
N SER A 178 -9.30 3.62 22.53
CA SER A 178 -9.87 2.27 22.53
C SER A 178 -9.94 1.79 21.09
N MET A 179 -8.89 1.12 20.68
CA MET A 179 -8.78 0.54 19.34
C MET A 179 -8.61 -0.96 19.45
N PHE A 180 -9.36 -1.69 18.65
CA PHE A 180 -9.38 -3.13 18.62
C PHE A 180 -8.62 -3.66 17.40
N ASN A 181 -7.93 -4.77 17.57
CA ASN A 181 -7.32 -5.47 16.45
C ASN A 181 -8.42 -6.09 15.56
N PRO A 182 -8.55 -5.69 14.28
CA PRO A 182 -9.62 -6.17 13.41
C PRO A 182 -9.64 -7.70 13.25
N ASN A 183 -8.45 -8.32 13.09
CA ASN A 183 -8.35 -9.76 12.95
C ASN A 183 -8.89 -10.49 14.19
N SER A 184 -8.53 -10.04 15.39
CA SER A 184 -9.00 -10.66 16.63
C SER A 184 -10.51 -10.55 16.80
N VAL A 185 -11.08 -9.38 16.50
CA VAL A 185 -12.53 -9.15 16.56
C VAL A 185 -13.28 -10.06 15.58
N ILE A 186 -12.86 -10.05 14.33
CA ILE A 186 -13.52 -10.83 13.27
C ILE A 186 -13.39 -12.34 13.55
N MET A 187 -12.20 -12.81 13.91
CA MET A 187 -11.98 -14.23 14.17
C MET A 187 -12.75 -14.73 15.39
N SER A 188 -12.89 -13.89 16.44
CA SER A 188 -13.71 -14.24 17.60
C SER A 188 -15.18 -14.46 17.24
N ILE A 189 -15.74 -13.57 16.43
CA ILE A 189 -17.12 -13.69 15.96
C ILE A 189 -17.29 -14.89 15.03
N MET A 190 -16.36 -15.09 14.09
CA MET A 190 -16.44 -16.20 13.11
C MET A 190 -16.30 -17.58 13.76
N GLN A 191 -15.51 -17.71 14.81
CA GLN A 191 -15.24 -18.97 15.50
C GLN A 191 -16.11 -19.16 16.75
N ASP A 192 -16.91 -18.16 17.12
CA ASP A 192 -17.73 -18.13 18.34
C ASP A 192 -16.91 -18.44 19.60
N GLU A 193 -15.68 -17.89 19.66
CA GLU A 193 -14.73 -18.17 20.73
C GLU A 193 -13.87 -16.95 21.05
N PHE A 194 -13.72 -16.64 22.35
CA PHE A 194 -12.76 -15.65 22.84
C PHE A 194 -11.43 -16.31 23.17
N ARG A 195 -10.38 -15.98 22.42
CA ARG A 195 -9.01 -16.44 22.63
C ARG A 195 -7.98 -15.49 22.05
N SER A 196 -6.69 -15.74 22.31
CA SER A 196 -5.60 -14.97 21.71
C SER A 196 -5.41 -15.31 20.23
N TYR A 197 -5.85 -14.44 19.33
CA TYR A 197 -5.66 -14.59 17.88
C TYR A 197 -4.38 -13.94 17.37
N TRP A 198 -3.74 -13.04 18.14
CA TRP A 198 -2.48 -12.42 17.76
C TRP A 198 -1.27 -13.35 17.90
N ALA A 199 -1.35 -14.37 18.75
CA ALA A 199 -0.27 -15.33 18.97
C ALA A 199 -0.12 -16.36 17.83
N SER A 200 -1.10 -16.48 16.94
CA SER A 200 -1.11 -17.45 15.83
C SER A 200 -0.67 -16.84 14.49
N THR A 201 -0.34 -15.56 14.45
CA THR A 201 0.07 -14.84 13.22
C THR A 201 1.53 -14.37 13.23
N GLY A 202 2.32 -14.84 14.19
CA GLY A 202 3.76 -14.58 14.33
C GLY A 202 4.63 -15.71 13.82
#